data_942cbb6cdb6456045fa1a9735b1f8457
#
_entry.id   942cbb6cdb6456045fa1a9735b1f8457
#
_cell.length_a   1.000
_cell.length_b   1.000
_cell.length_c   1.000
_cell.angle_alpha   90.00
_cell.angle_beta   90.00
_cell.angle_gamma   90.00
#
_symmetry.space_group_name_H-M   'P 1'
#
loop_
_entity.id
_entity.type
_entity.pdbx_description
1 polymer ?
#
loop_
_entity_poly.entity_id
_entity_poly.type
_entity_poly.pdbx_seq_one_letter_code
_entity_poly.pdbx_strand_id
1 'polypeptide(L)'
;MKQKLEKFYKLEKHKQHLRKRFGQDISTQTEKAIDMESKQKDQFVVAYIRNFAETESVVSCAKALSSILKKGIILLYIIEPSSSLTTSEAEERMKELVGTIQSDYLVSYIVLSGSPKVIFSALPEKIGAVCFVASLNENERSLKKIRPLLQCFSESRVAYCIAHSPVNDTESLKKIALSIDFERQSKEKVLWASYFGRFFQSAIECFHYNYKDEFLRKRFGDNQAFVSKMLSSFQVPFHFIEISRGKRWDLETDALAKAVSSDAGLYISIATEGKNAFSYFFGTSEEKLLMFNSNMPILFLNPRKDLYVLCD
;
A
#
# COMPACT_ATOMS: atom_id res chain seq x y z
N MET A 1 -14.77 -0.45 -36.50
CA MET A 1 -15.52 -1.67 -36.18
C MET A 1 -14.62 -2.81 -35.73
N LYS A 2 -13.54 -3.14 -36.44
CA LYS A 2 -12.55 -4.20 -36.01
C LYS A 2 -11.95 -3.99 -34.62
N GLN A 3 -11.52 -2.78 -34.27
CA GLN A 3 -10.94 -2.49 -32.96
C GLN A 3 -11.93 -2.66 -31.77
N LYS A 4 -13.23 -2.36 -31.99
CA LYS A 4 -14.28 -2.60 -31.00
C LYS A 4 -14.51 -4.10 -30.75
N LEU A 5 -14.48 -4.90 -31.81
CA LEU A 5 -14.61 -6.36 -31.73
C LEU A 5 -13.40 -7.00 -31.02
N GLU A 6 -12.19 -6.55 -31.33
CA GLU A 6 -10.97 -7.04 -30.67
C GLU A 6 -10.94 -6.73 -29.16
N LYS A 7 -11.40 -5.52 -28.78
CA LYS A 7 -11.59 -5.15 -27.38
C LYS A 7 -12.63 -6.03 -26.70
N PHE A 8 -13.77 -6.26 -27.36
CA PHE A 8 -14.84 -7.11 -26.84
C PHE A 8 -14.34 -8.55 -26.61
N TYR A 9 -13.59 -9.11 -27.57
CA TYR A 9 -12.98 -10.44 -27.45
C TYR A 9 -11.95 -10.53 -26.31
N LYS A 10 -11.12 -9.50 -26.13
CA LYS A 10 -10.16 -9.43 -25.01
C LYS A 10 -10.89 -9.36 -23.67
N LEU A 11 -11.95 -8.57 -23.57
CA LEU A 11 -12.77 -8.43 -22.36
C LEU A 11 -13.46 -9.75 -22.00
N GLU A 12 -14.11 -10.40 -22.97
CA GLU A 12 -14.78 -11.69 -22.75
C GLU A 12 -13.78 -12.78 -22.35
N LYS A 13 -12.62 -12.83 -22.98
CA LYS A 13 -11.54 -13.76 -22.61
C LYS A 13 -11.03 -13.49 -21.19
N HIS A 14 -10.96 -12.23 -20.79
CA HIS A 14 -10.55 -11.81 -19.45
C HIS A 14 -11.61 -12.19 -18.40
N LYS A 15 -12.90 -11.97 -18.66
CA LYS A 15 -14.03 -12.41 -17.84
C LYS A 15 -14.02 -13.93 -17.66
N GLN A 16 -13.90 -14.69 -18.76
CA GLN A 16 -13.85 -16.14 -18.72
C GLN A 16 -12.65 -16.64 -17.89
N HIS A 17 -11.50 -15.97 -17.98
CA HIS A 17 -10.32 -16.31 -17.21
C HIS A 17 -10.53 -16.02 -15.71
N LEU A 18 -11.14 -14.89 -15.35
CA LEU A 18 -11.49 -14.56 -13.97
C LEU A 18 -12.54 -15.53 -13.41
N ARG A 19 -13.62 -15.82 -14.17
CA ARG A 19 -14.63 -16.83 -13.80
C ARG A 19 -14.02 -18.21 -13.60
N LYS A 20 -13.16 -18.66 -14.52
CA LYS A 20 -12.49 -19.95 -14.42
C LYS A 20 -11.55 -20.05 -13.22
N ARG A 21 -10.88 -18.94 -12.86
CA ARG A 21 -9.89 -18.91 -11.77
C ARG A 21 -10.53 -18.67 -10.40
N PHE A 22 -11.62 -17.92 -10.34
CA PHE A 22 -12.27 -17.53 -9.09
C PHE A 22 -13.66 -18.13 -8.90
N GLY A 23 -14.20 -18.83 -9.91
CA GLY A 23 -15.50 -19.49 -9.84
C GLY A 23 -16.70 -18.55 -9.73
N GLN A 24 -16.64 -17.33 -10.32
CA GLN A 24 -17.57 -16.26 -10.00
C GLN A 24 -18.09 -15.47 -11.20
N ASP A 25 -19.31 -14.94 -11.02
CA ASP A 25 -19.86 -13.87 -11.85
C ASP A 25 -19.27 -12.52 -11.45
N ILE A 26 -18.69 -11.82 -12.44
CA ILE A 26 -18.14 -10.48 -12.29
C ILE A 26 -19.25 -9.51 -12.63
N SER A 27 -19.48 -8.49 -11.79
CA SER A 27 -20.54 -7.51 -12.02
C SER A 27 -20.34 -6.69 -13.29
N THR A 28 -21.44 -6.21 -13.85
CA THR A 28 -21.46 -5.38 -15.07
C THR A 28 -20.67 -4.07 -14.90
N GLN A 29 -20.50 -3.58 -13.66
CA GLN A 29 -19.70 -2.38 -13.40
C GLN A 29 -18.20 -2.69 -13.26
N THR A 30 -17.85 -3.88 -12.80
CA THR A 30 -16.47 -4.42 -12.90
C THR A 30 -16.06 -4.51 -14.36
N GLU A 31 -16.99 -4.84 -15.24
CA GLU A 31 -16.78 -4.86 -16.69
C GLU A 31 -16.48 -3.46 -17.23
N LYS A 32 -17.18 -2.43 -16.79
CA LYS A 32 -16.89 -1.04 -17.20
C LYS A 32 -15.53 -0.56 -16.69
N ALA A 33 -15.15 -0.91 -15.47
CA ALA A 33 -13.84 -0.59 -14.91
C ALA A 33 -12.69 -1.26 -15.68
N ILE A 34 -12.91 -2.50 -16.18
CA ILE A 34 -11.95 -3.24 -17.02
C ILE A 34 -11.96 -2.75 -18.46
N ASP A 35 -13.10 -2.27 -18.99
CA ASP A 35 -13.28 -1.83 -20.39
C ASP A 35 -12.73 -0.41 -20.66
N MET A 36 -12.43 0.38 -19.62
CA MET A 36 -11.77 1.69 -19.74
C MET A 36 -10.27 1.57 -20.07
N GLU A 37 -9.79 0.39 -20.44
CA GLU A 37 -8.44 0.10 -20.94
C GLU A 37 -8.12 0.75 -22.29
N SER A 38 -8.26 2.04 -22.45
CA SER A 38 -7.81 2.64 -23.68
C SER A 38 -7.00 3.90 -23.47
N LYS A 39 -5.73 3.75 -23.47
CA LYS A 39 -4.67 4.63 -23.97
C LYS A 39 -3.43 4.80 -23.05
N GLN A 40 -3.49 4.52 -21.80
CA GLN A 40 -2.39 4.26 -20.87
C GLN A 40 -2.86 3.10 -20.01
N LYS A 41 -1.96 2.17 -19.58
CA LYS A 41 -2.33 1.15 -18.60
C LYS A 41 -2.89 1.88 -17.38
N ASP A 42 -4.22 1.96 -17.28
CA ASP A 42 -4.86 2.61 -16.16
C ASP A 42 -4.39 1.93 -14.89
N GLN A 43 -3.89 2.73 -13.98
CA GLN A 43 -3.35 2.26 -12.72
C GLN A 43 -4.25 2.75 -11.60
N PHE A 44 -4.45 1.90 -10.58
CA PHE A 44 -5.42 2.16 -9.54
C PHE A 44 -4.83 2.01 -8.14
N VAL A 45 -5.30 2.85 -7.23
CA VAL A 45 -5.26 2.62 -5.79
C VAL A 45 -6.47 1.76 -5.44
N VAL A 46 -6.25 0.61 -4.82
CA VAL A 46 -7.32 -0.34 -4.51
C VAL A 46 -7.64 -0.29 -3.03
N ALA A 47 -8.83 0.20 -2.69
CA ALA A 47 -9.34 0.27 -1.33
C ALA A 47 -10.03 -1.06 -0.96
N TYR A 48 -9.43 -1.86 -0.09
CA TYR A 48 -10.00 -3.13 0.37
C TYR A 48 -11.00 -2.89 1.51
N ILE A 49 -12.28 -2.96 1.16
CA ILE A 49 -13.39 -2.83 2.10
C ILE A 49 -13.59 -4.17 2.81
N ARG A 50 -13.25 -4.25 4.08
CA ARG A 50 -13.40 -5.46 4.92
C ARG A 50 -14.72 -5.47 5.68
N ASN A 51 -15.18 -4.27 6.05
CA ASN A 51 -16.41 -4.04 6.79
C ASN A 51 -17.07 -2.74 6.30
N PHE A 52 -18.34 -2.80 5.93
CA PHE A 52 -19.08 -1.64 5.47
C PHE A 52 -19.33 -0.59 6.56
N ALA A 53 -19.29 -0.99 7.83
CA ALA A 53 -19.42 -0.05 8.95
C ALA A 53 -18.15 0.78 9.21
N GLU A 54 -17.01 0.42 8.61
CA GLU A 54 -15.69 1.00 8.91
C GLU A 54 -14.95 1.38 7.62
N THR A 55 -15.63 2.08 6.71
CA THR A 55 -15.09 2.42 5.39
C THR A 55 -14.32 3.73 5.38
N GLU A 56 -14.54 4.62 6.34
CA GLU A 56 -14.03 6.00 6.32
C GLU A 56 -12.50 6.06 6.25
N SER A 57 -11.80 5.31 7.11
CA SER A 57 -10.34 5.31 7.14
C SER A 57 -9.72 4.78 5.84
N VAL A 58 -10.28 3.70 5.28
CA VAL A 58 -9.75 3.12 4.05
C VAL A 58 -10.06 3.99 2.84
N VAL A 59 -11.25 4.57 2.76
CA VAL A 59 -11.67 5.43 1.65
C VAL A 59 -10.92 6.76 1.66
N SER A 60 -10.83 7.43 2.83
CA SER A 60 -10.10 8.71 2.94
C SER A 60 -8.61 8.54 2.60
N CYS A 61 -7.97 7.47 3.09
CA CYS A 61 -6.58 7.17 2.75
C CYS A 61 -6.41 6.85 1.26
N ALA A 62 -7.31 6.05 0.67
CA ALA A 62 -7.27 5.74 -0.76
C ALA A 62 -7.47 7.01 -1.62
N LYS A 63 -8.36 7.92 -1.24
CA LYS A 63 -8.54 9.22 -1.90
C LYS A 63 -7.27 10.06 -1.85
N ALA A 64 -6.64 10.17 -0.68
CA ALA A 64 -5.41 10.92 -0.52
C ALA A 64 -4.28 10.36 -1.40
N LEU A 65 -4.07 9.04 -1.37
CA LEU A 65 -3.07 8.39 -2.23
C LEU A 65 -3.41 8.49 -3.72
N SER A 66 -4.68 8.35 -4.10
CA SER A 66 -5.17 8.53 -5.47
C SER A 66 -4.85 9.92 -6.01
N SER A 67 -5.15 10.96 -5.24
CA SER A 67 -4.87 12.35 -5.59
C SER A 67 -3.38 12.59 -5.80
N ILE A 68 -2.52 12.12 -4.88
CA ILE A 68 -1.07 12.30 -4.96
C ILE A 68 -0.46 11.52 -6.13
N LEU A 69 -0.86 10.26 -6.30
CA LEU A 69 -0.33 9.38 -7.34
C LEU A 69 -0.99 9.65 -8.71
N LYS A 70 -2.06 10.44 -8.76
CA LYS A 70 -2.88 10.73 -9.97
C LYS A 70 -3.40 9.44 -10.60
N LYS A 71 -4.03 8.59 -9.79
CA LYS A 71 -4.56 7.28 -10.18
C LYS A 71 -6.03 7.16 -9.82
N GLY A 72 -6.77 6.31 -10.55
CA GLY A 72 -8.14 5.96 -10.20
C GLY A 72 -8.23 5.18 -8.88
N ILE A 73 -9.44 5.03 -8.37
CA ILE A 73 -9.75 4.26 -7.17
C ILE A 73 -10.62 3.07 -7.55
N ILE A 74 -10.24 1.89 -7.09
CA ILE A 74 -11.12 0.72 -7.11
C ILE A 74 -11.44 0.32 -5.68
N LEU A 75 -12.73 0.31 -5.32
CA LEU A 75 -13.19 -0.28 -4.08
C LEU A 75 -13.28 -1.80 -4.29
N LEU A 76 -12.59 -2.58 -3.50
CA LEU A 76 -12.61 -4.04 -3.55
C LEU A 76 -13.34 -4.59 -2.34
N TYR A 77 -14.39 -5.38 -2.55
CA TYR A 77 -15.02 -6.18 -1.51
C TYR A 77 -14.90 -7.67 -1.83
N ILE A 78 -14.54 -8.47 -0.84
CA ILE A 78 -14.41 -9.93 -0.98
C ILE A 78 -15.41 -10.61 -0.08
N ILE A 79 -16.37 -11.34 -0.69
CA ILE A 79 -17.31 -12.18 0.02
C ILE A 79 -16.59 -13.48 0.39
N GLU A 80 -16.24 -13.62 1.65
CA GLU A 80 -15.62 -14.84 2.16
C GLU A 80 -16.67 -15.97 2.30
N PRO A 81 -16.27 -17.24 2.24
CA PRO A 81 -17.22 -18.37 2.34
C PRO A 81 -18.07 -18.39 3.61
N SER A 82 -17.60 -17.75 4.68
CA SER A 82 -18.32 -17.61 5.96
C SER A 82 -19.28 -16.43 6.01
N SER A 83 -19.29 -15.57 4.98
CA SER A 83 -20.16 -14.39 4.92
C SER A 83 -21.61 -14.79 4.62
N SER A 84 -22.56 -14.17 5.31
CA SER A 84 -23.99 -14.28 5.01
C SER A 84 -24.44 -13.31 3.91
N LEU A 85 -23.59 -12.39 3.48
CA LEU A 85 -23.93 -11.37 2.50
C LEU A 85 -23.95 -11.95 1.08
N THR A 86 -25.02 -11.72 0.37
CA THR A 86 -25.15 -12.13 -1.04
C THR A 86 -24.36 -11.19 -1.95
N THR A 87 -24.04 -11.65 -3.16
CA THR A 87 -23.33 -10.81 -4.15
C THR A 87 -24.14 -9.56 -4.51
N SER A 88 -25.45 -9.69 -4.68
CA SER A 88 -26.34 -8.57 -5.00
C SER A 88 -26.35 -7.50 -3.91
N GLU A 89 -26.47 -7.90 -2.64
CA GLU A 89 -26.42 -6.98 -1.50
C GLU A 89 -25.06 -6.29 -1.37
N ALA A 90 -23.97 -7.03 -1.60
CA ALA A 90 -22.62 -6.45 -1.60
C ALA A 90 -22.44 -5.42 -2.72
N GLU A 91 -22.91 -5.72 -3.93
CA GLU A 91 -22.87 -4.80 -5.07
C GLU A 91 -23.67 -3.52 -4.83
N GLU A 92 -24.86 -3.64 -4.26
CA GLU A 92 -25.69 -2.49 -3.93
C GLU A 92 -25.00 -1.56 -2.92
N ARG A 93 -24.47 -2.11 -1.83
CA ARG A 93 -23.69 -1.34 -0.85
C ARG A 93 -22.43 -0.71 -1.44
N MET A 94 -21.73 -1.44 -2.31
CA MET A 94 -20.54 -0.90 -2.98
C MET A 94 -20.89 0.23 -3.95
N LYS A 95 -22.01 0.12 -4.67
CA LYS A 95 -22.53 1.16 -5.55
C LYS A 95 -22.91 2.42 -4.77
N GLU A 96 -23.58 2.27 -3.64
CA GLU A 96 -23.90 3.38 -2.74
C GLU A 96 -22.62 4.05 -2.24
N LEU A 97 -21.63 3.26 -1.77
CA LEU A 97 -20.36 3.78 -1.28
C LEU A 97 -19.60 4.56 -2.36
N VAL A 98 -19.54 4.04 -3.59
CA VAL A 98 -18.93 4.77 -4.74
C VAL A 98 -19.65 6.10 -4.96
N GLY A 99 -20.99 6.14 -4.84
CA GLY A 99 -21.80 7.36 -5.00
C GLY A 99 -21.48 8.45 -3.97
N THR A 100 -20.92 8.10 -2.82
CA THR A 100 -20.53 9.06 -1.78
C THR A 100 -19.12 9.65 -1.98
N ILE A 101 -18.29 9.03 -2.86
CA ILE A 101 -16.89 9.41 -3.02
C ILE A 101 -16.76 10.51 -4.08
N GLN A 102 -16.41 11.70 -3.64
CA GLN A 102 -15.99 12.77 -4.53
C GLN A 102 -14.49 12.63 -4.83
N SER A 103 -14.13 12.56 -6.10
CA SER A 103 -12.75 12.42 -6.58
C SER A 103 -12.60 12.99 -7.99
N ASP A 104 -11.45 13.60 -8.28
CA ASP A 104 -11.09 14.05 -9.63
C ASP A 104 -10.72 12.88 -10.56
N TYR A 105 -10.56 11.70 -10.01
CA TYR A 105 -10.18 10.48 -10.72
C TYR A 105 -11.32 9.47 -10.72
N LEU A 106 -11.24 8.54 -11.66
CA LEU A 106 -12.22 7.46 -11.76
C LEU A 106 -12.36 6.71 -10.44
N VAL A 107 -13.59 6.54 -9.98
CA VAL A 107 -13.94 5.67 -8.86
C VAL A 107 -14.85 4.57 -9.35
N SER A 108 -14.49 3.33 -9.07
CA SER A 108 -15.29 2.15 -9.41
C SER A 108 -15.21 1.11 -8.30
N TYR A 109 -15.91 -0.01 -8.45
CA TYR A 109 -15.84 -1.10 -7.47
C TYR A 109 -15.75 -2.48 -8.13
N ILE A 110 -15.27 -3.43 -7.35
CA ILE A 110 -15.20 -4.85 -7.67
C ILE A 110 -15.71 -5.65 -6.47
N VAL A 111 -16.66 -6.55 -6.70
CA VAL A 111 -17.09 -7.56 -5.74
C VAL A 111 -16.66 -8.93 -6.22
N LEU A 112 -15.92 -9.65 -5.39
CA LEU A 112 -15.46 -11.01 -5.67
C LEU A 112 -15.83 -11.91 -4.49
N SER A 113 -16.11 -13.21 -4.74
CA SER A 113 -16.25 -14.18 -3.66
C SER A 113 -15.05 -15.11 -3.63
N GLY A 114 -14.58 -15.52 -2.48
CA GLY A 114 -13.47 -16.46 -2.32
C GLY A 114 -12.50 -16.10 -1.21
N SER A 115 -11.33 -16.72 -1.26
CA SER A 115 -10.27 -16.45 -0.27
C SER A 115 -9.53 -15.16 -0.62
N PRO A 116 -9.45 -14.18 0.30
CA PRO A 116 -8.69 -12.95 0.08
C PRO A 116 -7.24 -13.22 -0.38
N LYS A 117 -6.56 -14.17 0.23
CA LYS A 117 -5.17 -14.52 -0.12
C LYS A 117 -5.03 -14.89 -1.61
N VAL A 118 -5.95 -15.70 -2.15
CA VAL A 118 -5.92 -16.11 -3.56
C VAL A 118 -6.22 -14.93 -4.49
N ILE A 119 -7.18 -14.09 -4.10
CA ILE A 119 -7.57 -12.91 -4.87
C ILE A 119 -6.41 -11.92 -4.93
N PHE A 120 -5.79 -11.58 -3.80
CA PHE A 120 -4.66 -10.65 -3.76
C PHE A 120 -3.41 -11.13 -4.51
N SER A 121 -3.21 -12.44 -4.67
CA SER A 121 -2.10 -12.96 -5.47
C SER A 121 -2.31 -12.79 -6.98
N ALA A 122 -3.55 -12.69 -7.44
CA ALA A 122 -3.88 -12.76 -8.86
C ALA A 122 -4.50 -11.50 -9.45
N LEU A 123 -5.15 -10.68 -8.61
CA LEU A 123 -5.88 -9.49 -9.04
C LEU A 123 -5.00 -8.31 -9.46
N PRO A 124 -3.87 -8.01 -8.76
CA PRO A 124 -3.13 -6.76 -8.94
C PRO A 124 -2.70 -6.49 -10.39
N GLU A 125 -2.10 -7.49 -11.03
CA GLU A 125 -1.61 -7.35 -12.41
C GLU A 125 -2.74 -7.15 -13.42
N LYS A 126 -3.92 -7.67 -13.12
CA LYS A 126 -5.08 -7.63 -14.02
C LYS A 126 -5.78 -6.29 -14.04
N ILE A 127 -5.80 -5.62 -12.90
CA ILE A 127 -6.48 -4.31 -12.75
C ILE A 127 -5.50 -3.15 -12.69
N GLY A 128 -4.20 -3.38 -12.87
CA GLY A 128 -3.20 -2.32 -12.78
C GLY A 128 -3.09 -1.71 -11.38
N ALA A 129 -3.23 -2.52 -10.32
CA ALA A 129 -3.09 -2.03 -8.95
C ALA A 129 -1.67 -1.53 -8.69
N VAL A 130 -1.53 -0.30 -8.19
CA VAL A 130 -0.25 0.28 -7.77
C VAL A 130 -0.07 0.23 -6.26
N CYS A 131 -1.18 0.31 -5.52
CA CYS A 131 -1.18 0.26 -4.07
C CYS A 131 -2.51 -0.29 -3.58
N PHE A 132 -2.47 -1.17 -2.58
CA PHE A 132 -3.65 -1.54 -1.80
C PHE A 132 -3.77 -0.65 -0.59
N VAL A 133 -5.00 -0.36 -0.16
CA VAL A 133 -5.29 0.31 1.10
C VAL A 133 -6.24 -0.56 1.90
N ALA A 134 -5.94 -0.79 3.15
CA ALA A 134 -6.84 -1.42 4.11
C ALA A 134 -6.86 -0.64 5.41
N SER A 135 -7.89 -0.81 6.20
CA SER A 135 -7.96 -0.24 7.55
C SER A 135 -7.69 -1.30 8.62
N LEU A 136 -7.17 -0.82 9.74
CA LEU A 136 -6.99 -1.61 10.96
C LEU A 136 -7.39 -0.74 12.15
N ASN A 137 -8.54 -1.03 12.74
CA ASN A 137 -9.04 -0.29 13.88
C ASN A 137 -8.30 -0.69 15.20
N GLU A 138 -8.56 0.04 16.27
CA GLU A 138 -7.91 -0.19 17.57
C GLU A 138 -8.14 -1.60 18.13
N ASN A 139 -9.36 -2.15 17.94
CA ASN A 139 -9.72 -3.48 18.42
C ASN A 139 -9.07 -4.61 17.61
N GLU A 140 -8.49 -4.28 16.46
CA GLU A 140 -7.80 -5.22 15.57
C GLU A 140 -6.28 -5.25 15.77
N ARG A 141 -5.71 -4.41 16.64
CA ARG A 141 -4.27 -4.32 16.92
C ARG A 141 -3.74 -5.51 17.75
N SER A 142 -3.98 -6.71 17.24
CA SER A 142 -3.47 -7.94 17.82
C SER A 142 -2.88 -8.84 16.74
N LEU A 143 -1.88 -9.64 17.07
CA LEU A 143 -1.25 -10.56 16.11
C LEU A 143 -2.26 -11.48 15.43
N LYS A 144 -3.31 -11.88 16.17
CA LYS A 144 -4.39 -12.74 15.66
C LYS A 144 -5.16 -12.08 14.50
N LYS A 145 -5.30 -10.75 14.51
CA LYS A 145 -6.02 -9.97 13.49
C LYS A 145 -5.08 -9.43 12.40
N ILE A 146 -3.88 -9.00 12.80
CA ILE A 146 -2.89 -8.43 11.88
C ILE A 146 -2.34 -9.48 10.92
N ARG A 147 -1.98 -10.68 11.40
CA ARG A 147 -1.35 -11.73 10.59
C ARG A 147 -2.17 -12.17 9.38
N PRO A 148 -3.49 -12.45 9.50
CA PRO A 148 -4.31 -12.77 8.33
C PRO A 148 -4.34 -11.65 7.28
N LEU A 149 -4.43 -10.39 7.72
CA LEU A 149 -4.42 -9.23 6.83
C LEU A 149 -3.09 -9.11 6.07
N LEU A 150 -1.95 -9.20 6.78
CA LEU A 150 -0.63 -9.16 6.15
C LEU A 150 -0.41 -10.34 5.19
N GLN A 151 -0.93 -11.52 5.50
CA GLN A 151 -0.86 -12.68 4.61
C GLN A 151 -1.58 -12.46 3.28
N CYS A 152 -2.66 -11.67 3.26
CA CYS A 152 -3.31 -11.30 2.01
C CYS A 152 -2.36 -10.49 1.11
N PHE A 153 -1.64 -9.53 1.69
CA PHE A 153 -0.79 -8.63 0.91
C PHE A 153 0.60 -9.20 0.59
N SER A 154 1.13 -10.11 1.40
CA SER A 154 2.45 -10.71 1.17
C SER A 154 2.57 -11.49 -0.15
N GLU A 155 1.45 -11.99 -0.66
CA GLU A 155 1.40 -12.69 -1.96
C GLU A 155 1.29 -11.70 -3.14
N SER A 156 0.90 -10.47 -2.88
CA SER A 156 0.87 -9.41 -3.89
C SER A 156 2.26 -8.78 -3.99
N ARG A 157 2.70 -8.47 -5.21
CA ARG A 157 3.95 -7.73 -5.43
C ARG A 157 3.73 -6.22 -5.41
N VAL A 158 2.59 -5.78 -4.93
CA VAL A 158 2.14 -4.39 -4.92
C VAL A 158 2.30 -3.83 -3.51
N ALA A 159 2.66 -2.55 -3.40
CA ALA A 159 2.70 -1.85 -2.13
C ALA A 159 1.32 -1.85 -1.45
N TYR A 160 1.28 -1.80 -0.13
CA TYR A 160 0.03 -1.69 0.60
C TYR A 160 0.13 -0.69 1.75
N CYS A 161 -0.92 0.08 1.94
CA CYS A 161 -1.05 1.06 3.01
C CYS A 161 -2.08 0.59 4.03
N ILE A 162 -1.71 0.62 5.30
CA ILE A 162 -2.64 0.33 6.41
C ILE A 162 -2.99 1.65 7.09
N ALA A 163 -4.26 2.03 6.99
CA ALA A 163 -4.82 3.20 7.64
C ALA A 163 -5.36 2.83 9.02
N HIS A 164 -5.00 3.60 10.05
CA HIS A 164 -5.49 3.40 11.41
C HIS A 164 -6.64 4.36 11.76
N SER A 165 -6.69 5.51 11.09
CA SER A 165 -7.71 6.53 11.22
C SER A 165 -7.96 7.21 9.88
N PRO A 166 -9.08 7.95 9.73
CA PRO A 166 -9.32 8.73 8.52
C PRO A 166 -8.21 9.75 8.27
N VAL A 167 -7.81 9.89 7.01
CA VAL A 167 -6.95 10.97 6.54
C VAL A 167 -7.86 12.17 6.24
N ASN A 168 -8.06 13.01 7.25
CA ASN A 168 -8.99 14.14 7.16
C ASN A 168 -8.46 15.28 6.29
N ASP A 169 -7.14 15.44 6.25
CA ASP A 169 -6.48 16.47 5.47
C ASP A 169 -5.30 15.86 4.69
N THR A 170 -5.35 16.00 3.38
CA THR A 170 -4.26 15.56 2.49
C THR A 170 -2.97 16.36 2.76
N GLU A 171 -3.07 17.59 3.28
CA GLU A 171 -1.90 18.40 3.64
C GLU A 171 -1.02 17.73 4.71
N SER A 172 -1.58 16.88 5.57
CA SER A 172 -0.78 16.09 6.51
C SER A 172 0.28 15.25 5.80
N LEU A 173 0.01 14.79 4.57
CA LEU A 173 0.94 14.01 3.75
C LEU A 173 2.08 14.86 3.12
N LYS A 174 2.14 16.15 3.39
CA LYS A 174 3.30 16.98 3.03
C LYS A 174 4.54 16.70 3.87
N LYS A 175 4.42 15.93 4.94
CA LYS A 175 5.54 15.40 5.70
C LYS A 175 5.49 13.88 5.71
N ILE A 176 6.49 13.25 5.14
CA ILE A 176 6.64 11.80 5.01
C ILE A 176 7.86 11.37 5.81
N ALA A 177 7.73 10.28 6.53
CA ALA A 177 8.82 9.71 7.31
C ALA A 177 9.19 8.32 6.85
N LEU A 178 10.46 7.98 6.97
CA LEU A 178 11.00 6.65 6.72
C LEU A 178 12.30 6.44 7.50
N SER A 179 12.67 5.19 7.74
CA SER A 179 13.99 4.85 8.26
C SER A 179 14.98 4.61 7.12
N ILE A 180 16.24 4.95 7.35
CA ILE A 180 17.36 4.58 6.47
C ILE A 180 18.38 3.82 7.31
N ASP A 181 18.71 2.61 6.89
CA ASP A 181 19.75 1.79 7.48
C ASP A 181 20.86 1.48 6.45
N PHE A 182 21.70 0.50 6.76
CA PHE A 182 22.77 0.01 5.89
C PHE A 182 22.28 -1.06 4.89
N GLU A 183 21.00 -1.47 4.92
CA GLU A 183 20.46 -2.47 4.01
C GLU A 183 20.10 -1.86 2.64
N ARG A 184 20.32 -2.63 1.58
CA ARG A 184 20.03 -2.19 0.19
C ARG A 184 18.55 -1.82 0.00
N GLN A 185 17.65 -2.52 0.70
CA GLN A 185 16.21 -2.32 0.62
C GLN A 185 15.78 -0.91 1.03
N SER A 186 16.55 -0.22 1.86
CA SER A 186 16.28 1.18 2.24
C SER A 186 16.14 2.10 1.02
N LYS A 187 16.79 1.79 -0.11
CA LYS A 187 16.69 2.56 -1.35
C LYS A 187 15.27 2.51 -1.96
N GLU A 188 14.54 1.42 -1.80
CA GLU A 188 13.17 1.29 -2.32
C GLU A 188 12.20 2.26 -1.63
N LYS A 189 12.36 2.45 -0.31
CA LYS A 189 11.57 3.46 0.43
C LYS A 189 11.72 4.84 -0.17
N VAL A 190 12.94 5.19 -0.56
CA VAL A 190 13.25 6.51 -1.14
C VAL A 190 12.63 6.69 -2.52
N LEU A 191 12.58 5.64 -3.34
CA LEU A 191 11.88 5.67 -4.62
C LEU A 191 10.41 6.07 -4.43
N TRP A 192 9.71 5.42 -3.49
CA TRP A 192 8.33 5.77 -3.18
C TRP A 192 8.19 7.16 -2.57
N ALA A 193 9.04 7.52 -1.60
CA ALA A 193 9.04 8.86 -1.01
C ALA A 193 9.24 9.95 -2.07
N SER A 194 10.06 9.69 -3.10
CA SER A 194 10.26 10.63 -4.19
C SER A 194 9.00 10.93 -5.01
N TYR A 195 8.05 9.98 -5.13
CA TYR A 195 6.76 10.25 -5.76
C TYR A 195 5.96 11.29 -4.99
N PHE A 196 5.90 11.17 -3.66
CA PHE A 196 5.23 12.16 -2.81
C PHE A 196 5.92 13.52 -2.88
N GLY A 197 7.25 13.54 -2.83
CA GLY A 197 8.01 14.78 -2.97
C GLY A 197 7.77 15.48 -4.31
N ARG A 198 7.80 14.73 -5.42
CA ARG A 198 7.63 15.28 -6.77
C ARG A 198 6.21 15.71 -7.09
N PHE A 199 5.22 14.92 -6.71
CA PHE A 199 3.83 15.14 -7.11
C PHE A 199 3.01 15.89 -6.09
N PHE A 200 3.45 15.92 -4.83
CA PHE A 200 2.74 16.57 -3.75
C PHE A 200 3.61 17.53 -2.92
N GLN A 201 4.87 17.75 -3.31
CA GLN A 201 5.82 18.61 -2.61
C GLN A 201 6.06 18.20 -1.14
N SER A 202 5.98 16.91 -0.85
CA SER A 202 6.22 16.40 0.49
C SER A 202 7.69 16.54 0.88
N ALA A 203 7.95 16.99 2.12
CA ALA A 203 9.27 16.92 2.75
C ALA A 203 9.49 15.54 3.34
N ILE A 204 10.72 15.02 3.24
CA ILE A 204 11.06 13.66 3.64
C ILE A 204 11.96 13.67 4.88
N GLU A 205 11.51 13.07 5.97
CA GLU A 205 12.30 12.83 7.18
C GLU A 205 12.93 11.43 7.12
N CYS A 206 14.26 11.36 7.07
CA CYS A 206 15.02 10.12 6.99
C CYS A 206 15.66 9.81 8.34
N PHE A 207 15.01 8.97 9.15
CA PHE A 207 15.50 8.59 10.47
C PHE A 207 16.57 7.51 10.38
N HIS A 208 17.65 7.63 11.16
CA HIS A 208 18.72 6.64 11.16
C HIS A 208 19.40 6.56 12.53
N TYR A 209 20.08 5.43 12.78
CA TYR A 209 20.98 5.29 13.91
C TYR A 209 22.39 5.78 13.60
N ASN A 210 23.15 6.09 14.64
CA ASN A 210 24.60 6.24 14.56
C ASN A 210 25.25 4.86 14.58
N TYR A 211 25.92 4.50 13.49
CA TYR A 211 26.64 3.23 13.35
C TYR A 211 28.10 3.39 13.75
N LYS A 212 28.53 2.75 14.87
CA LYS A 212 29.92 2.78 15.36
C LYS A 212 30.81 1.84 14.56
N ASP A 213 30.28 0.70 14.11
CA ASP A 213 30.99 -0.25 13.26
C ASP A 213 31.32 0.38 11.93
N GLU A 214 32.59 0.26 11.48
CA GLU A 214 33.11 0.92 10.29
C GLU A 214 32.47 0.37 9.00
N PHE A 215 32.24 -0.94 8.92
CA PHE A 215 31.61 -1.57 7.76
C PHE A 215 30.15 -1.13 7.63
N LEU A 216 29.39 -1.15 8.72
CA LEU A 216 27.99 -0.69 8.71
C LEU A 216 27.90 0.82 8.41
N ARG A 217 28.81 1.61 8.97
CA ARG A 217 28.88 3.06 8.72
C ARG A 217 29.17 3.36 7.24
N LYS A 218 30.07 2.61 6.59
CA LYS A 218 30.34 2.74 5.17
C LYS A 218 29.11 2.43 4.33
N ARG A 219 28.46 1.29 4.57
CA ARG A 219 27.23 0.91 3.86
C ARG A 219 26.08 1.90 4.07
N PHE A 220 25.92 2.41 5.28
CA PHE A 220 24.97 3.48 5.55
C PHE A 220 25.32 4.76 4.78
N GLY A 221 26.59 5.14 4.73
CA GLY A 221 27.07 6.28 3.95
C GLY A 221 26.74 6.15 2.46
N ASP A 222 26.87 4.95 1.89
CA ASP A 222 26.48 4.67 0.50
C ASP A 222 24.97 4.85 0.27
N ASN A 223 24.14 4.39 1.21
CA ASN A 223 22.71 4.62 1.15
C ASN A 223 22.35 6.10 1.34
N GLN A 224 23.00 6.79 2.26
CA GLN A 224 22.83 8.24 2.48
C GLN A 224 23.18 9.05 1.25
N ALA A 225 24.30 8.72 0.57
CA ALA A 225 24.70 9.36 -0.67
C ALA A 225 23.67 9.12 -1.80
N PHE A 226 23.16 7.89 -1.92
CA PHE A 226 22.09 7.57 -2.87
C PHE A 226 20.82 8.39 -2.61
N VAL A 227 20.33 8.43 -1.36
CA VAL A 227 19.16 9.22 -0.94
C VAL A 227 19.35 10.69 -1.28
N SER A 228 20.50 11.27 -0.89
CA SER A 228 20.82 12.67 -1.15
C SER A 228 20.82 12.98 -2.64
N LYS A 229 21.52 12.16 -3.44
CA LYS A 229 21.58 12.34 -4.90
C LYS A 229 20.20 12.26 -5.52
N MET A 230 19.40 11.28 -5.14
CA MET A 230 18.08 11.05 -5.71
C MET A 230 17.11 12.16 -5.37
N LEU A 231 16.93 12.48 -4.09
CA LEU A 231 15.97 13.50 -3.66
C LEU A 231 16.37 14.89 -4.13
N SER A 232 17.67 15.23 -4.11
CA SER A 232 18.17 16.50 -4.64
C SER A 232 17.95 16.63 -6.15
N SER A 233 18.11 15.55 -6.93
CA SER A 233 17.88 15.59 -8.38
C SER A 233 16.43 15.91 -8.74
N PHE A 234 15.49 15.62 -7.85
CA PHE A 234 14.07 15.96 -7.99
C PHE A 234 13.66 17.22 -7.21
N GLN A 235 14.61 17.90 -6.59
CA GLN A 235 14.36 19.09 -5.75
C GLN A 235 13.37 18.82 -4.60
N VAL A 236 13.36 17.59 -4.08
CA VAL A 236 12.52 17.19 -2.95
C VAL A 236 13.21 17.59 -1.65
N PRO A 237 12.55 18.33 -0.75
CA PRO A 237 13.08 18.66 0.56
C PRO A 237 13.26 17.39 1.41
N PHE A 238 14.42 17.23 2.03
CA PHE A 238 14.67 16.10 2.92
C PHE A 238 15.65 16.42 4.03
N HIS A 239 15.56 15.69 5.13
CA HIS A 239 16.46 15.79 6.29
C HIS A 239 16.84 14.42 6.80
N PHE A 240 18.13 14.21 7.08
CA PHE A 240 18.60 13.07 7.87
C PHE A 240 18.50 13.43 9.34
N ILE A 241 17.88 12.58 10.11
CA ILE A 241 17.65 12.79 11.55
C ILE A 241 18.21 11.58 12.30
N GLU A 242 19.32 11.80 13.00
CA GLU A 242 19.87 10.78 13.87
C GLU A 242 18.96 10.58 15.09
N ILE A 243 18.64 9.32 15.36
CA ILE A 243 17.83 8.95 16.52
C ILE A 243 18.60 8.01 17.45
N SER A 244 18.32 8.12 18.74
CA SER A 244 18.87 7.22 19.75
C SER A 244 18.19 5.86 19.67
N ARG A 245 18.95 4.79 19.92
CA ARG A 245 18.40 3.44 20.03
C ARG A 245 17.48 3.35 21.23
N GLY A 246 16.25 2.95 20.98
CA GLY A 246 15.28 2.66 22.03
C GLY A 246 15.54 1.31 22.72
N LYS A 247 14.68 0.97 23.68
CA LYS A 247 14.77 -0.29 24.42
C LYS A 247 14.60 -1.54 23.54
N ARG A 248 13.94 -1.42 22.41
CA ARG A 248 13.62 -2.54 21.50
C ARG A 248 14.69 -2.80 20.43
N TRP A 249 15.69 -1.95 20.28
CA TRP A 249 16.80 -2.07 19.33
C TRP A 249 16.36 -2.30 17.86
N ASP A 250 15.20 -1.74 17.49
CA ASP A 250 14.58 -1.89 16.17
C ASP A 250 14.39 -0.50 15.58
N LEU A 251 15.18 -0.19 14.54
CA LEU A 251 15.18 1.12 13.89
C LEU A 251 13.79 1.50 13.36
N GLU A 252 13.05 0.56 12.78
CA GLU A 252 11.72 0.83 12.24
C GLU A 252 10.75 1.32 13.33
N THR A 253 10.71 0.65 14.48
CA THR A 253 9.83 1.04 15.58
C THR A 253 10.24 2.37 16.22
N ASP A 254 11.55 2.60 16.40
CA ASP A 254 12.05 3.86 16.97
C ASP A 254 11.84 5.03 15.99
N ALA A 255 12.03 4.80 14.70
CA ALA A 255 11.76 5.78 13.64
C ALA A 255 10.27 6.11 13.55
N LEU A 256 9.38 5.11 13.60
CA LEU A 256 7.94 5.35 13.65
C LEU A 256 7.53 6.21 14.85
N ALA A 257 8.07 5.91 16.04
CA ALA A 257 7.78 6.71 17.24
C ALA A 257 8.23 8.18 17.09
N LYS A 258 9.36 8.40 16.41
CA LYS A 258 9.83 9.77 16.08
C LYS A 258 8.97 10.43 15.01
N ALA A 259 8.58 9.71 13.99
CA ALA A 259 7.69 10.19 12.94
C ALA A 259 6.34 10.66 13.52
N VAL A 260 5.76 9.90 14.45
CA VAL A 260 4.55 10.31 15.17
C VAL A 260 4.78 11.60 15.97
N SER A 261 5.92 11.71 16.66
CA SER A 261 6.22 12.90 17.46
C SER A 261 6.60 14.13 16.64
N SER A 262 6.93 13.96 15.37
CA SER A 262 7.19 15.07 14.41
C SER A 262 5.97 15.42 13.55
N ASP A 263 4.80 14.84 13.83
CA ASP A 263 3.57 15.02 13.05
C ASP A 263 3.73 14.66 11.55
N ALA A 264 4.46 13.59 11.25
CA ALA A 264 4.50 13.04 9.91
C ALA A 264 3.14 12.45 9.55
N GLY A 265 2.68 12.66 8.33
CA GLY A 265 1.37 12.18 7.86
C GLY A 265 1.39 10.78 7.27
N LEU A 266 2.58 10.25 6.95
CA LEU A 266 2.75 8.90 6.41
C LEU A 266 4.12 8.34 6.82
N TYR A 267 4.16 7.08 7.21
CA TYR A 267 5.41 6.33 7.40
C TYR A 267 5.59 5.30 6.29
N ILE A 268 6.79 5.22 5.70
CA ILE A 268 7.12 4.26 4.65
C ILE A 268 8.10 3.21 5.21
N SER A 269 7.72 1.95 5.13
CA SER A 269 8.51 0.80 5.57
C SER A 269 8.62 -0.27 4.48
N ILE A 270 9.55 -1.21 4.64
CA ILE A 270 9.67 -2.39 3.79
C ILE A 270 8.95 -3.57 4.46
N ALA A 271 8.16 -4.29 3.68
CA ALA A 271 7.56 -5.55 4.14
C ALA A 271 8.62 -6.64 4.27
N THR A 272 8.53 -7.46 5.30
CA THR A 272 9.51 -8.51 5.59
C THR A 272 9.40 -9.65 4.57
N GLU A 273 10.49 -9.95 3.87
CA GLU A 273 10.57 -11.13 3.02
C GLU A 273 10.64 -12.40 3.86
N GLY A 274 9.63 -13.24 3.73
CA GLY A 274 9.61 -14.59 4.29
C GLY A 274 9.52 -14.63 5.82
N LYS A 275 8.97 -15.71 6.33
CA LYS A 275 8.94 -15.98 7.78
C LYS A 275 10.07 -16.93 8.12
N ASN A 276 11.03 -16.48 8.91
CA ASN A 276 12.00 -17.33 9.57
C ASN A 276 11.46 -17.78 10.94
N ALA A 277 12.08 -18.80 11.55
CA ALA A 277 11.67 -19.30 12.87
C ALA A 277 11.66 -18.19 13.94
N PHE A 278 12.57 -17.23 13.84
CA PHE A 278 12.68 -16.11 14.77
C PHE A 278 11.48 -15.15 14.65
N SER A 279 11.06 -14.80 13.42
CA SER A 279 9.89 -13.94 13.20
C SER A 279 8.57 -14.60 13.63
N TYR A 280 8.52 -15.93 13.67
CA TYR A 280 7.35 -16.65 14.16
C TYR A 280 7.10 -16.37 15.65
N PHE A 281 8.17 -16.32 16.46
CA PHE A 281 8.07 -16.10 17.92
C PHE A 281 8.03 -14.61 18.29
N PHE A 282 8.82 -13.77 17.61
CA PHE A 282 9.02 -12.36 17.97
C PHE A 282 8.24 -11.36 17.13
N GLY A 283 7.52 -11.84 16.12
CA GLY A 283 6.81 -11.02 15.16
C GLY A 283 7.71 -10.45 14.05
N THR A 284 7.11 -10.07 12.93
CA THR A 284 7.77 -9.34 11.85
C THR A 284 7.84 -7.84 12.17
N SER A 285 8.63 -7.08 11.41
CA SER A 285 8.67 -5.62 11.56
C SER A 285 7.29 -5.00 11.34
N GLU A 286 6.53 -5.46 10.32
CA GLU A 286 5.18 -4.97 10.06
C GLU A 286 4.23 -5.24 11.22
N GLU A 287 4.29 -6.45 11.80
CA GLU A 287 3.45 -6.82 12.94
C GLU A 287 3.72 -5.87 14.11
N LYS A 288 4.99 -5.56 14.39
CA LYS A 288 5.38 -4.62 15.45
C LYS A 288 4.91 -3.20 15.17
N LEU A 289 5.10 -2.70 13.93
CA LEU A 289 4.69 -1.36 13.54
C LEU A 289 3.16 -1.20 13.62
N LEU A 290 2.39 -2.20 13.18
CA LEU A 290 0.93 -2.17 13.23
C LEU A 290 0.37 -2.34 14.64
N MET A 291 1.11 -2.99 15.54
CA MET A 291 0.77 -3.05 16.97
C MET A 291 1.12 -1.76 17.71
N PHE A 292 2.00 -0.93 17.15
CA PHE A 292 2.32 0.37 17.71
C PHE A 292 1.09 1.28 17.61
N ASN A 293 0.77 1.96 18.72
CA ASN A 293 -0.41 2.82 18.79
C ASN A 293 -0.16 4.15 18.06
N SER A 294 -0.30 4.14 16.74
CA SER A 294 -0.17 5.30 15.86
C SER A 294 -1.43 5.46 15.04
N ASN A 295 -1.90 6.70 14.91
CA ASN A 295 -3.00 7.05 13.99
C ASN A 295 -2.51 7.33 12.57
N MET A 296 -1.20 7.36 12.38
CA MET A 296 -0.57 7.61 11.09
C MET A 296 -0.69 6.39 10.18
N PRO A 297 -1.09 6.56 8.91
CA PRO A 297 -1.04 5.48 7.94
C PRO A 297 0.40 5.01 7.69
N ILE A 298 0.57 3.71 7.48
CA ILE A 298 1.86 3.08 7.19
C ILE A 298 1.81 2.44 5.80
N LEU A 299 2.68 2.89 4.91
CA LEU A 299 2.86 2.32 3.57
C LEU A 299 3.98 1.28 3.61
N PHE A 300 3.62 0.02 3.37
CA PHE A 300 4.56 -1.09 3.26
C PHE A 300 4.87 -1.39 1.79
N LEU A 301 6.15 -1.54 1.50
CA LEU A 301 6.62 -1.89 0.17
C LEU A 301 7.00 -3.37 0.14
N ASN A 302 6.38 -4.13 -0.75
CA ASN A 302 6.83 -5.50 -1.00
C ASN A 302 8.16 -5.46 -1.75
N PRO A 303 9.25 -6.03 -1.21
CA PRO A 303 10.57 -5.98 -1.83
C PRO A 303 10.56 -6.59 -3.25
N ARG A 304 11.17 -5.89 -4.19
CA ARG A 304 11.27 -6.34 -5.57
C ARG A 304 12.71 -6.68 -5.91
N LYS A 305 13.06 -7.97 -5.88
CA LYS A 305 14.41 -8.47 -6.19
C LYS A 305 14.90 -8.09 -7.59
N ASP A 306 13.96 -7.93 -8.53
CA ASP A 306 14.25 -7.53 -9.92
C ASP A 306 14.72 -6.07 -10.03
N LEU A 307 14.44 -5.21 -9.07
CA LEU A 307 14.94 -3.83 -9.06
C LEU A 307 16.40 -3.70 -8.60
N TYR A 308 16.94 -4.68 -7.88
CA TYR A 308 18.32 -4.63 -7.41
C TYR A 308 19.37 -4.76 -8.53
N VAL A 309 19.00 -5.38 -9.64
CA VAL A 309 19.86 -5.56 -10.82
C VAL A 309 20.09 -4.24 -11.57
N LEU A 310 19.23 -3.25 -11.38
CA LEU A 310 19.31 -1.95 -12.05
C LEU A 310 20.07 -0.88 -11.24
N CYS A 311 20.51 -1.22 -10.02
CA CYS A 311 21.14 -0.30 -9.08
C CYS A 311 22.63 -0.62 -8.78
N ASP A 312 23.23 -1.57 -9.52
CA ASP A 312 24.67 -1.91 -9.44
C ASP A 312 25.51 -1.05 -10.40
#